data_8d87a7fcf896c0dffd716fc51462f935
#
_entry.id   8d87a7fcf896c0dffd716fc51462f935
#
_cell.length_a   1.000
_cell.length_b   1.000
_cell.length_c   1.000
_cell.angle_alpha   90.00
_cell.angle_beta   90.00
_cell.angle_gamma   90.00
#
_symmetry.space_group_name_H-M   'P 1'
#
loop_
_entity.id
_entity.type
_entity.pdbx_description
1 polymer ?
#
loop_
_entity_poly.entity_id
_entity_poly.type
_entity_poly.pdbx_seq_one_letter_code
_entity_poly.pdbx_strand_id
1 'polypeptide(L)'
;MIVDEIMTRKVITIKSGDTLYNAQGLMVKNSIRHLPVVQKNQLEGIITESDIRGAFVQNNQGSSKVMVLDPKKMKVADFMTRDPRIVQPDTNIEDAALLIYQNKIGSLPVVQGDKLVGIISILDMLGLFIDLMGIIHSSSRVDVIMGIGRASCRERV
;
A
#
# COMPACT_ATOMS: atom_id res chain seq x y z
N MET A 1 -10.55 -19.66 4.67
CA MET A 1 -10.07 -18.37 5.24
C MET A 1 -10.51 -17.24 4.34
N ILE A 2 -11.03 -16.16 4.90
CA ILE A 2 -11.56 -15.01 4.16
C ILE A 2 -10.74 -13.75 4.46
N VAL A 3 -10.86 -12.76 3.60
CA VAL A 3 -10.13 -11.48 3.67
C VAL A 3 -10.34 -10.77 5.01
N ASP A 4 -11.56 -10.82 5.56
CA ASP A 4 -11.91 -10.18 6.84
C ASP A 4 -11.06 -10.66 8.02
N GLU A 5 -10.54 -11.89 7.97
CA GLU A 5 -9.73 -12.48 9.04
C GLU A 5 -8.31 -11.91 9.11
N ILE A 6 -7.77 -11.40 7.98
CA ILE A 6 -6.38 -10.94 7.91
C ILE A 6 -6.21 -9.48 7.41
N MET A 7 -7.27 -8.83 6.93
CA MET A 7 -7.17 -7.45 6.43
C MET A 7 -6.81 -6.45 7.53
N THR A 8 -6.13 -5.39 7.15
CA THR A 8 -5.94 -4.22 8.02
C THR A 8 -7.22 -3.39 8.04
N ARG A 9 -7.83 -3.23 9.22
CA ARG A 9 -9.11 -2.50 9.40
C ARG A 9 -8.94 -1.00 9.61
N LYS A 10 -7.86 -0.58 10.29
CA LYS A 10 -7.53 0.84 10.48
C LYS A 10 -6.77 1.34 9.27
N VAL A 11 -7.51 1.62 8.20
CA VAL A 11 -6.92 2.05 6.93
C VAL A 11 -6.51 3.51 7.00
N ILE A 12 -5.25 3.80 6.66
CA ILE A 12 -4.79 5.17 6.40
C ILE A 12 -5.26 5.56 5.01
N THR A 13 -6.02 6.63 4.91
CA THR A 13 -6.63 7.11 3.67
C THR A 13 -6.21 8.53 3.35
N ILE A 14 -6.45 8.97 2.12
CA ILE A 14 -6.18 10.33 1.66
C ILE A 14 -7.34 10.81 0.78
N LYS A 15 -7.47 12.12 0.59
CA LYS A 15 -8.47 12.70 -0.30
C LYS A 15 -7.87 12.98 -1.68
N SER A 16 -8.70 12.95 -2.72
CA SER A 16 -8.26 13.25 -4.09
C SER A 16 -7.72 14.67 -4.27
N GLY A 17 -8.21 15.61 -3.46
CA GLY A 17 -7.74 17.02 -3.45
C GLY A 17 -6.44 17.26 -2.71
N ASP A 18 -5.93 16.28 -1.95
CA ASP A 18 -4.64 16.38 -1.26
C ASP A 18 -3.47 16.36 -2.24
N THR A 19 -2.29 16.69 -1.73
CA THR A 19 -1.06 16.78 -2.53
C THR A 19 -0.25 15.49 -2.48
N LEU A 20 0.62 15.28 -3.49
CA LEU A 20 1.58 14.18 -3.46
C LEU A 20 2.55 14.29 -2.28
N TYR A 21 2.86 15.51 -1.83
CA TYR A 21 3.66 15.74 -0.64
C TYR A 21 2.99 15.14 0.61
N ASN A 22 1.70 15.38 0.78
CA ASN A 22 0.93 14.81 1.90
C ASN A 22 0.85 13.28 1.80
N ALA A 23 0.61 12.76 0.58
CA ALA A 23 0.58 11.31 0.34
C ALA A 23 1.89 10.64 0.74
N GLN A 24 3.01 11.18 0.29
CA GLN A 24 4.34 10.66 0.63
C GLN A 24 4.60 10.75 2.15
N GLY A 25 4.23 11.86 2.78
CA GLY A 25 4.36 12.03 4.23
C GLY A 25 3.59 10.97 5.02
N LEU A 26 2.34 10.66 4.62
CA LEU A 26 1.55 9.59 5.25
C LEU A 26 2.16 8.21 5.04
N MET A 27 2.69 7.92 3.84
CA MET A 27 3.34 6.65 3.55
C MET A 27 4.60 6.45 4.40
N VAL A 28 5.44 7.46 4.51
CA VAL A 28 6.68 7.41 5.32
C VAL A 28 6.34 7.27 6.81
N LYS A 29 5.44 8.12 7.33
CA LYS A 29 5.05 8.13 8.74
C LYS A 29 4.48 6.80 9.21
N ASN A 30 3.71 6.13 8.36
CA ASN A 30 3.02 4.88 8.70
C ASN A 30 3.69 3.63 8.14
N SER A 31 4.84 3.75 7.47
CA SER A 31 5.56 2.64 6.82
C SER A 31 4.68 1.84 5.86
N ILE A 32 3.86 2.54 5.08
CA ILE A 32 2.95 1.96 4.08
C ILE A 32 3.26 2.47 2.69
N ARG A 33 2.85 1.74 1.66
CA ARG A 33 3.11 2.07 0.24
C ARG A 33 1.86 2.26 -0.58
N HIS A 34 0.69 2.13 0.02
CA HIS A 34 -0.61 2.18 -0.62
C HIS A 34 -1.55 3.03 0.22
N LEU A 35 -2.22 3.99 -0.40
CA LEU A 35 -3.22 4.83 0.24
C LEU A 35 -4.51 4.76 -0.57
N PRO A 36 -5.57 4.16 -0.04
CA PRO A 36 -6.89 4.34 -0.61
C PRO A 36 -7.30 5.81 -0.60
N VAL A 37 -7.81 6.26 -1.74
CA VAL A 37 -8.32 7.62 -1.91
C VAL A 37 -9.82 7.58 -1.68
N VAL A 38 -10.30 8.32 -0.68
CA VAL A 38 -11.70 8.26 -0.27
C VAL A 38 -12.33 9.66 -0.19
N GLN A 39 -13.63 9.72 -0.47
CA GLN A 39 -14.46 10.87 -0.21
C GLN A 39 -15.73 10.40 0.50
N LYS A 40 -16.05 11.01 1.64
CA LYS A 40 -17.20 10.61 2.48
C LYS A 40 -17.26 9.09 2.74
N ASN A 41 -16.12 8.48 3.01
CA ASN A 41 -15.93 7.05 3.22
C ASN A 41 -16.19 6.14 1.99
N GLN A 42 -16.42 6.72 0.82
CA GLN A 42 -16.51 6.00 -0.44
C GLN A 42 -15.16 5.98 -1.14
N LEU A 43 -14.80 4.83 -1.70
CA LEU A 43 -13.55 4.65 -2.41
C LEU A 43 -13.61 5.31 -3.79
N GLU A 44 -12.69 6.26 -4.05
CA GLU A 44 -12.52 6.89 -5.36
C GLU A 44 -11.38 6.29 -6.17
N GLY A 45 -10.35 5.82 -5.48
CA GLY A 45 -9.15 5.31 -6.13
C GLY A 45 -8.13 4.80 -5.13
N ILE A 46 -6.94 4.54 -5.63
CA ILE A 46 -5.77 4.20 -4.82
C ILE A 46 -4.54 4.92 -5.38
N ILE A 47 -3.67 5.41 -4.50
CA ILE A 47 -2.36 5.93 -4.87
C ILE A 47 -1.27 5.13 -4.18
N THR A 48 -0.21 4.83 -4.93
CA THR A 48 0.92 4.03 -4.45
C THR A 48 2.22 4.82 -4.46
N GLU A 49 3.22 4.34 -3.74
CA GLU A 49 4.57 4.89 -3.80
C GLU A 49 5.12 4.89 -5.24
N SER A 50 4.79 3.86 -6.03
CA SER A 50 5.19 3.78 -7.45
C SER A 50 4.54 4.87 -8.30
N ASP A 51 3.28 5.22 -8.04
CA ASP A 51 2.60 6.32 -8.74
C ASP A 51 3.29 7.66 -8.45
N ILE A 52 3.66 7.89 -7.20
CA ILE A 52 4.38 9.10 -6.79
C ILE A 52 5.75 9.18 -7.48
N ARG A 53 6.53 8.09 -7.48
CA ARG A 53 7.81 8.04 -8.21
C ARG A 53 7.63 8.25 -9.72
N GLY A 54 6.62 7.61 -10.31
CA GLY A 54 6.30 7.74 -11.73
C GLY A 54 5.95 9.17 -12.13
N ALA A 55 5.28 9.93 -11.27
CA ALA A 55 4.94 11.32 -11.48
C ALA A 55 6.19 12.20 -11.72
N PHE A 56 7.28 11.93 -11.02
CA PHE A 56 8.54 12.66 -11.18
C PHE A 56 9.33 12.24 -12.42
N VAL A 57 9.21 10.98 -12.87
CA VAL A 57 9.92 10.46 -14.05
C VAL A 57 9.28 10.94 -15.34
N GLN A 58 7.94 10.90 -15.44
CA GLN A 58 7.21 11.27 -16.67
C GLN A 58 7.41 12.73 -17.07
N ASN A 59 7.60 13.61 -16.11
CA ASN A 59 7.78 15.03 -16.37
C ASN A 59 9.24 15.40 -16.76
N ASN A 60 10.19 14.48 -16.67
CA ASN A 60 11.58 14.70 -17.07
C ASN A 60 11.88 14.27 -18.52
N GLN A 61 10.94 13.66 -19.24
CA GLN A 61 11.17 13.08 -20.58
C GLN A 61 10.84 14.01 -21.74
N GLY A 62 10.77 15.32 -21.61
CA GLY A 62 10.33 16.09 -22.78
C GLY A 62 10.72 17.56 -22.90
N SER A 63 11.49 18.12 -22.02
CA SER A 63 11.92 19.51 -22.19
C SER A 63 13.32 19.76 -21.66
N SER A 64 14.09 20.50 -22.45
CA SER A 64 15.43 21.02 -22.08
C SER A 64 15.40 22.02 -20.92
N LYS A 65 14.24 22.23 -20.29
CA LYS A 65 14.06 22.96 -19.05
C LYS A 65 13.75 21.95 -17.95
N VAL A 66 14.63 21.87 -16.98
CA VAL A 66 14.37 21.19 -15.71
C VAL A 66 13.18 21.92 -15.07
N MET A 67 11.96 21.40 -15.30
CA MET A 67 10.82 21.84 -14.51
C MET A 67 11.01 21.28 -13.12
N VAL A 68 11.25 22.16 -12.15
CA VAL A 68 11.24 21.80 -10.73
C VAL A 68 9.80 21.45 -10.39
N LEU A 69 9.51 20.15 -10.33
CA LEU A 69 8.20 19.64 -9.94
C LEU A 69 8.05 19.81 -8.43
N ASP A 70 7.07 20.58 -8.03
CA ASP A 70 6.77 20.81 -6.62
C ASP A 70 5.67 19.83 -6.18
N PRO A 71 5.99 18.81 -5.36
CA PRO A 71 5.01 17.84 -4.86
C PRO A 71 3.84 18.50 -4.11
N LYS A 72 4.07 19.72 -3.59
CA LYS A 72 3.03 20.48 -2.88
C LYS A 72 1.97 21.06 -3.81
N LYS A 73 2.24 21.09 -5.11
CA LYS A 73 1.32 21.57 -6.14
C LYS A 73 0.67 20.46 -6.95
N MET A 74 1.18 19.23 -6.82
CA MET A 74 0.67 18.07 -7.53
C MET A 74 -0.45 17.40 -6.72
N LYS A 75 -1.62 17.21 -7.33
CA LYS A 75 -2.80 16.64 -6.68
C LYS A 75 -2.82 15.11 -6.80
N VAL A 76 -3.27 14.43 -5.76
CA VAL A 76 -3.48 12.99 -5.74
C VAL A 76 -4.41 12.55 -6.88
N ALA A 77 -5.47 13.32 -7.15
CA ALA A 77 -6.44 13.04 -8.22
C ALA A 77 -5.82 12.85 -9.61
N ASP A 78 -4.69 13.51 -9.88
CA ASP A 78 -4.03 13.49 -11.20
C ASP A 78 -3.14 12.24 -11.38
N PHE A 79 -2.80 11.54 -10.31
CA PHE A 79 -1.85 10.42 -10.31
C PHE A 79 -2.40 9.12 -9.74
N MET A 80 -3.54 9.15 -9.05
CA MET A 80 -4.18 7.95 -8.51
C MET A 80 -4.71 7.03 -9.60
N THR A 81 -4.81 5.75 -9.32
CA THR A 81 -5.60 4.81 -10.12
C THR A 81 -7.06 4.95 -9.72
N ARG A 82 -7.93 5.32 -10.67
CA ARG A 82 -9.38 5.35 -10.49
C ARG A 82 -9.96 3.96 -10.66
N ASP A 83 -11.09 3.70 -10.01
CA ASP A 83 -11.77 2.40 -10.05
C ASP A 83 -10.80 1.22 -9.83
N PRO A 84 -10.09 1.19 -8.68
CA PRO A 84 -9.12 0.14 -8.40
C PRO A 84 -9.82 -1.21 -8.26
N ARG A 85 -9.06 -2.30 -8.44
CA ARG A 85 -9.55 -3.63 -8.09
C ARG A 85 -9.84 -3.66 -6.59
N ILE A 86 -10.98 -4.20 -6.23
CA ILE A 86 -11.45 -4.34 -4.85
C ILE A 86 -11.82 -5.78 -4.53
N VAL A 87 -11.91 -6.10 -3.27
CA VAL A 87 -12.50 -7.35 -2.76
C VAL A 87 -13.51 -7.04 -1.66
N GLN A 88 -14.35 -8.02 -1.33
CA GLN A 88 -15.27 -7.94 -0.21
C GLN A 88 -14.68 -8.64 1.02
N PRO A 89 -15.17 -8.35 2.23
CA PRO A 89 -14.69 -9.00 3.45
C PRO A 89 -14.78 -10.53 3.43
N ASP A 90 -15.82 -11.07 2.78
CA ASP A 90 -16.08 -12.50 2.64
C ASP A 90 -15.37 -13.17 1.46
N THR A 91 -14.57 -12.42 0.69
CA THR A 91 -13.74 -12.97 -0.40
C THR A 91 -12.74 -13.97 0.17
N ASN A 92 -12.56 -15.11 -0.50
CA ASN A 92 -11.52 -16.08 -0.12
C ASN A 92 -10.12 -15.51 -0.34
N ILE A 93 -9.18 -15.86 0.53
CA ILE A 93 -7.80 -15.38 0.46
C ILE A 93 -7.12 -15.80 -0.84
N GLU A 94 -7.40 -17.00 -1.33
CA GLU A 94 -6.85 -17.52 -2.57
C GLU A 94 -7.27 -16.66 -3.76
N ASP A 95 -8.53 -16.23 -3.79
CA ASP A 95 -9.07 -15.36 -4.85
C ASP A 95 -8.43 -13.96 -4.79
N ALA A 96 -8.28 -13.40 -3.59
CA ALA A 96 -7.60 -12.13 -3.38
C ALA A 96 -6.12 -12.20 -3.79
N ALA A 97 -5.42 -13.28 -3.43
CA ALA A 97 -4.04 -13.52 -3.83
C ALA A 97 -3.90 -13.65 -5.35
N LEU A 98 -4.83 -14.35 -5.99
CA LEU A 98 -4.85 -14.50 -7.45
C LEU A 98 -5.07 -13.16 -8.14
N LEU A 99 -5.97 -12.31 -7.65
CA LEU A 99 -6.19 -10.96 -8.17
C LEU A 99 -4.93 -10.10 -8.07
N ILE A 100 -4.25 -10.12 -6.93
CA ILE A 100 -2.98 -9.40 -6.73
C ILE A 100 -1.93 -9.88 -7.75
N TYR A 101 -1.76 -11.19 -7.87
CA TYR A 101 -0.76 -11.79 -8.75
C TYR A 101 -1.03 -11.49 -10.23
N GLN A 102 -2.27 -11.70 -10.70
CA GLN A 102 -2.64 -11.52 -12.10
C GLN A 102 -2.59 -10.05 -12.53
N ASN A 103 -2.98 -9.13 -11.66
CA ASN A 103 -2.99 -7.71 -11.97
C ASN A 103 -1.66 -7.00 -11.62
N LYS A 104 -0.68 -7.72 -11.05
CA LYS A 104 0.63 -7.18 -10.64
C LYS A 104 0.51 -5.96 -9.72
N ILE A 105 -0.44 -6.00 -8.79
CA ILE A 105 -0.70 -4.95 -7.81
C ILE A 105 -0.24 -5.39 -6.42
N GLY A 106 0.01 -4.43 -5.53
CA GLY A 106 0.55 -4.69 -4.19
C GLY A 106 -0.51 -4.82 -3.09
N SER A 107 -1.73 -4.36 -3.34
CA SER A 107 -2.82 -4.38 -2.36
C SER A 107 -4.18 -4.27 -3.03
N LEU A 108 -5.22 -4.65 -2.27
CA LEU A 108 -6.62 -4.54 -2.64
C LEU A 108 -7.38 -3.81 -1.53
N PRO A 109 -8.05 -2.70 -1.83
CA PRO A 109 -9.04 -2.14 -0.93
C PRO A 109 -10.16 -3.14 -0.68
N VAL A 110 -10.60 -3.24 0.56
CA VAL A 110 -11.73 -4.08 0.97
C VAL A 110 -12.94 -3.21 1.17
N VAL A 111 -14.01 -3.49 0.41
CA VAL A 111 -15.21 -2.66 0.37
C VAL A 111 -16.43 -3.49 0.74
N GLN A 112 -17.28 -2.95 1.58
CA GLN A 112 -18.59 -3.53 1.93
C GLN A 112 -19.68 -2.55 1.51
N GLY A 113 -20.49 -2.93 0.53
CA GLY A 113 -21.37 -1.98 -0.15
C GLY A 113 -20.52 -0.90 -0.84
N ASP A 114 -20.75 0.36 -0.48
CA ASP A 114 -20.00 1.51 -1.01
C ASP A 114 -18.87 1.99 -0.08
N LYS A 115 -18.69 1.33 1.08
CA LYS A 115 -17.77 1.80 2.13
C LYS A 115 -16.48 1.01 2.15
N LEU A 116 -15.36 1.74 2.23
CA LEU A 116 -14.06 1.15 2.54
C LEU A 116 -14.05 0.64 3.98
N VAL A 117 -13.81 -0.66 4.18
CA VAL A 117 -13.77 -1.31 5.49
C VAL A 117 -12.40 -1.88 5.86
N GLY A 118 -11.51 -2.00 4.90
CA GLY A 118 -10.17 -2.53 5.11
C GLY A 118 -9.27 -2.39 3.90
N ILE A 119 -8.05 -2.87 4.05
CA ILE A 119 -7.08 -3.08 2.97
C ILE A 119 -6.35 -4.39 3.21
N ILE A 120 -6.10 -5.14 2.16
CA ILE A 120 -5.26 -6.34 2.21
C ILE A 120 -4.09 -6.18 1.24
N SER A 121 -2.89 -6.51 1.68
CA SER A 121 -1.65 -6.35 0.94
C SER A 121 -0.91 -7.68 0.75
N ILE A 122 0.09 -7.66 -0.13
CA ILE A 122 1.04 -8.78 -0.28
C ILE A 122 1.70 -9.12 1.07
N LEU A 123 2.01 -8.11 1.89
CA LEU A 123 2.65 -8.35 3.19
C LEU A 123 1.72 -9.05 4.18
N ASP A 124 0.42 -8.77 4.15
CA ASP A 124 -0.56 -9.50 4.97
C ASP A 124 -0.62 -10.98 4.55
N MET A 125 -0.62 -11.23 3.25
CA MET A 125 -0.60 -12.61 2.72
C MET A 125 0.71 -13.32 3.02
N LEU A 126 1.84 -12.63 2.94
CA LEU A 126 3.14 -13.18 3.31
C LEU A 126 3.19 -13.51 4.80
N GLY A 127 2.65 -12.62 5.65
CA GLY A 127 2.52 -12.87 7.09
C GLY A 127 1.73 -14.15 7.38
N LEU A 128 0.58 -14.30 6.73
CA LEU A 128 -0.23 -15.51 6.82
C LEU A 128 0.56 -16.77 6.38
N PHE A 129 1.29 -16.69 5.27
CA PHE A 129 2.12 -17.80 4.79
C PHE A 129 3.19 -18.18 5.81
N ILE A 130 3.87 -17.21 6.41
CA ILE A 130 4.88 -17.42 7.44
C ILE A 130 4.26 -18.09 8.67
N ASP A 131 3.07 -17.68 9.09
CA ASP A 131 2.34 -18.29 10.20
C ASP A 131 1.97 -19.77 9.91
N LEU A 132 1.44 -20.03 8.73
CA LEU A 132 1.07 -21.38 8.29
C LEU A 132 2.28 -22.32 8.19
N MET A 133 3.44 -21.80 7.80
CA MET A 133 4.70 -22.56 7.75
C MET A 133 5.32 -22.78 9.13
N GLY A 134 4.75 -22.23 10.20
CA GLY A 134 5.25 -22.33 11.56
C GLY A 134 6.60 -21.66 11.80
N ILE A 135 7.03 -20.76 10.91
CA ILE A 135 8.33 -20.09 10.98
C ILE A 135 8.41 -19.17 12.21
N ILE A 136 7.30 -18.55 12.61
CA ILE A 136 7.24 -17.65 13.76
C ILE A 136 7.25 -18.39 15.10
N HIS A 137 6.85 -19.66 15.12
CA HIS A 137 6.76 -20.45 16.35
C HIS A 137 8.09 -21.05 16.82
N SER A 138 9.15 -20.96 16.06
CA SER A 138 10.49 -21.30 16.53
C SER A 138 11.22 -20.02 16.99
N SER A 139 11.22 -19.77 18.29
CA SER A 139 11.86 -18.60 18.91
C SER A 139 13.31 -18.36 18.44
N SER A 140 14.05 -19.42 18.13
CA SER A 140 15.41 -19.36 17.62
C SER A 140 15.54 -18.77 16.21
N ARG A 141 14.53 -18.90 15.34
CA ARG A 141 14.57 -18.33 13.98
C ARG A 141 14.16 -16.84 13.95
N VAL A 142 13.22 -16.45 14.81
CA VAL A 142 12.80 -15.04 14.93
C VAL A 142 13.95 -14.20 15.49
N ASP A 143 14.70 -14.73 16.45
CA ASP A 143 15.85 -14.03 17.04
C ASP A 143 16.97 -13.78 16.01
N VAL A 144 17.21 -14.74 15.10
CA VAL A 144 18.18 -14.56 14.00
C VAL A 144 17.74 -13.47 13.03
N ILE A 145 16.46 -13.43 12.65
CA ILE A 145 15.94 -12.40 11.73
C ILE A 145 15.95 -11.03 12.39
N MET A 146 15.53 -10.94 13.65
CA MET A 146 15.59 -9.69 14.41
C MET A 146 17.03 -9.26 14.72
N GLY A 147 17.93 -10.19 14.95
CA GLY A 147 19.37 -9.94 15.17
C GLY A 147 20.03 -9.29 13.95
N ILE A 148 19.73 -9.78 12.74
CA ILE A 148 20.25 -9.23 11.49
C ILE A 148 19.71 -7.81 11.26
N GLY A 149 18.43 -7.57 11.52
CA GLY A 149 17.82 -6.24 11.40
C GLY A 149 18.41 -5.22 12.39
N ARG A 150 18.71 -5.63 13.61
CA ARG A 150 19.34 -4.77 14.62
C ARG A 150 20.81 -4.48 14.33
N ALA A 151 21.55 -5.46 13.82
CA ALA A 151 22.95 -5.27 13.44
C ALA A 151 23.08 -4.27 12.29
N SER A 152 22.20 -4.35 11.27
CA SER A 152 22.23 -3.39 10.16
C SER A 152 21.86 -1.96 10.58
N CYS A 153 21.02 -1.79 11.62
CA CYS A 153 20.70 -0.48 12.18
C CYS A 153 21.84 0.11 13.01
N ARG A 154 22.69 -0.71 13.64
CA ARG A 154 23.81 -0.21 14.45
C ARG A 154 25.00 0.20 13.60
N GLU A 155 25.21 -0.40 12.45
CA GLU A 155 26.32 -0.04 11.55
C GLU A 155 26.07 1.25 10.75
N ARG A 156 24.85 1.80 10.77
CA ARG A 156 24.49 3.06 10.08
C ARG A 156 24.48 4.29 10.99
N VAL A 157 24.76 4.11 12.23
CA VAL A 157 24.95 5.19 13.20
C VAL A 157 26.45 5.34 13.50
#